data_dc90078b16694a5cc1288fa9f1e7a704
#
_entry.id   dc90078b16694a5cc1288fa9f1e7a704
#
_cell.length_a   1.000
_cell.length_b   1.000
_cell.length_c   1.000
_cell.angle_alpha   90.00
_cell.angle_beta   90.00
_cell.angle_gamma   90.00
#
_symmetry.space_group_name_H-M   'P 1'
#
loop_
_entity.id
_entity.type
_entity.pdbx_description
1 polymer ?
#
loop_
_entity_poly.entity_id
_entity_poly.type
_entity_poly.pdbx_seq_one_letter_code
_entity_poly.pdbx_strand_id
1 'polypeptide(L)'
;MALYSAFIGVDKHRDLSVRDLTGARRDATALWALFSDSIPDMTAALIVDAEATVERIRRALDETLGVAGPDDTVIITFSGHGTHDHRLVAHDTAAADLHATTIPMEEVVSRLRRSRAGAVLCVLDCCFSGGAPARVLEDSPVPRDAVSPLLEVVGKGRVLIAASNVDEPAYELPGSGHGILTKAIIDVLRGEEAQISLATAVDKITGRVRAEAERIGVVQTPVFFNYVEGGLVLPPLRAGERFFRAFPELGGVRVGRDISELAAFGLPAEVLSAWAAQFSGGLNDLQLEAVNEQRVLDGASLLVAAPTSAGKTFVGEMAAARAVTEGRKAAFLLPYRALVNEKYEQFSALYGERLGMRVVRCTGDYSDQTSLFVRGKYDLALLTYEMFLNLAVSSPALLNQLGLVVLDEAQFITDPGRGISVELLLTHLLAAREKGVAQQLIALSAVIGEVNDFDAWLGARRLVTHT
;
A
#
# COMPACT_ATOMS: atom_id res chain seq x y z
N MET A 1 2.48 7.14 33.88
CA MET A 1 3.06 6.43 32.74
C MET A 1 2.17 6.75 31.56
N ALA A 2 2.59 7.64 30.70
CA ALA A 2 1.90 7.98 29.45
C ALA A 2 2.58 7.26 28.28
N LEU A 3 1.83 7.07 27.18
CA LEU A 3 2.36 6.52 25.95
C LEU A 3 2.17 7.54 24.82
N TYR A 4 3.28 8.00 24.26
CA TYR A 4 3.32 8.93 23.15
C TYR A 4 3.74 8.18 21.89
N SER A 5 3.14 8.49 20.72
CA SER A 5 3.50 7.79 19.51
C SER A 5 3.36 8.64 18.25
N ALA A 6 4.21 8.37 17.28
CA ALA A 6 4.13 8.92 15.92
C ALA A 6 4.29 7.78 14.90
N PHE A 7 3.29 7.63 14.06
CA PHE A 7 3.26 6.66 12.96
C PHE A 7 3.36 7.43 11.64
N ILE A 8 4.46 7.24 10.94
CA ILE A 8 4.82 8.04 9.76
C ILE A 8 4.90 7.12 8.54
N GLY A 9 4.19 7.46 7.48
CA GLY A 9 4.20 6.69 6.23
C GLY A 9 4.22 7.57 4.99
N VAL A 10 5.18 7.37 4.09
CA VAL A 10 5.36 8.21 2.91
C VAL A 10 5.38 7.36 1.64
N ASP A 11 4.24 7.28 0.96
CA ASP A 11 4.12 6.67 -0.37
C ASP A 11 4.27 7.70 -1.48
N LYS A 12 3.71 8.91 -1.29
CA LYS A 12 3.61 9.94 -2.31
C LYS A 12 4.64 11.03 -2.11
N HIS A 13 5.31 11.41 -3.19
CA HIS A 13 6.31 12.46 -3.18
C HIS A 13 5.92 13.59 -4.14
N ARG A 14 6.12 14.84 -3.70
CA ARG A 14 5.89 16.04 -4.52
C ARG A 14 6.77 16.05 -5.75
N ASP A 15 8.04 15.66 -5.60
CA ASP A 15 8.99 15.55 -6.70
C ASP A 15 8.69 14.29 -7.52
N LEU A 16 8.36 14.47 -8.80
CA LEU A 16 8.04 13.39 -9.74
C LEU A 16 9.25 12.50 -10.08
N SER A 17 10.46 12.91 -9.79
CA SER A 17 11.67 12.09 -9.96
C SER A 17 11.88 11.11 -8.81
N VAL A 18 11.32 11.37 -7.64
CA VAL A 18 11.26 10.41 -6.52
C VAL A 18 10.14 9.40 -6.77
N ARG A 19 10.47 8.12 -6.83
CA ARG A 19 9.49 7.05 -7.07
C ARG A 19 8.49 6.95 -5.92
N ASP A 20 7.19 6.80 -6.24
CA ASP A 20 6.17 6.50 -5.24
C ASP A 20 6.24 5.05 -4.78
N LEU A 21 5.93 4.83 -3.50
CA LEU A 21 5.71 3.52 -2.89
C LEU A 21 4.22 3.14 -2.90
N THR A 22 3.89 1.98 -2.34
CA THR A 22 2.52 1.45 -2.30
C THR A 22 2.12 0.91 -0.92
N GLY A 23 3.03 0.88 0.04
CA GLY A 23 2.82 0.23 1.33
C GLY A 23 3.09 1.09 2.55
N ALA A 24 3.85 2.17 2.42
CA ALA A 24 4.31 2.95 3.56
C ALA A 24 3.17 3.64 4.32
N ARG A 25 2.22 4.24 3.59
CA ARG A 25 0.99 4.80 4.18
C ARG A 25 0.17 3.73 4.89
N ARG A 26 -0.02 2.59 4.25
CA ARG A 26 -0.79 1.47 4.80
C ARG A 26 -0.13 0.90 6.05
N ASP A 27 1.20 0.78 6.08
CA ASP A 27 2.00 0.36 7.21
C ASP A 27 1.76 1.26 8.43
N ALA A 28 1.95 2.57 8.26
CA ALA A 28 1.74 3.55 9.33
C ALA A 28 0.30 3.53 9.84
N THR A 29 -0.68 3.46 8.93
CA THR A 29 -2.10 3.44 9.27
C THR A 29 -2.47 2.17 10.05
N ALA A 30 -1.95 1.00 9.64
CA ALA A 30 -2.23 -0.27 10.31
C ALA A 30 -1.65 -0.30 11.72
N LEU A 31 -0.40 0.10 11.88
CA LEU A 31 0.24 0.17 13.20
C LEU A 31 -0.47 1.19 14.10
N TRP A 32 -0.75 2.40 13.58
CA TRP A 32 -1.51 3.41 14.33
C TRP A 32 -2.85 2.89 14.83
N ALA A 33 -3.63 2.27 13.95
CA ALA A 33 -4.95 1.78 14.29
C ALA A 33 -4.89 0.64 15.33
N LEU A 34 -4.02 -0.36 15.10
CA LEU A 34 -3.86 -1.50 16.00
C LEU A 34 -3.36 -1.10 17.37
N PHE A 35 -2.35 -0.23 17.46
CA PHE A 35 -1.85 0.26 18.73
C PHE A 35 -2.91 1.12 19.46
N SER A 36 -3.61 2.01 18.73
CA SER A 36 -4.67 2.86 19.31
C SER A 36 -5.89 2.08 19.78
N ASP A 37 -6.24 0.98 19.11
CA ASP A 37 -7.32 0.09 19.53
C ASP A 37 -6.91 -0.78 20.72
N SER A 38 -5.63 -1.13 20.83
CA SER A 38 -5.10 -1.98 21.89
C SER A 38 -4.72 -1.20 23.16
N ILE A 39 -4.41 0.11 23.02
CA ILE A 39 -3.96 0.96 24.13
C ILE A 39 -4.77 2.28 24.09
N PRO A 40 -5.95 2.33 24.75
CA PRO A 40 -6.91 3.43 24.62
C PRO A 40 -6.36 4.81 25.04
N ASP A 41 -5.46 4.87 26.03
CA ASP A 41 -4.93 6.14 26.58
C ASP A 41 -3.65 6.62 25.88
N MET A 42 -3.34 6.06 24.69
CA MET A 42 -2.17 6.45 23.92
C MET A 42 -2.40 7.79 23.19
N THR A 43 -1.46 8.72 23.34
CA THR A 43 -1.39 9.92 22.51
C THR A 43 -0.68 9.57 21.21
N ALA A 44 -1.44 9.47 20.13
CA ALA A 44 -0.94 8.98 18.83
C ALA A 44 -1.13 10.00 17.71
N ALA A 45 -0.07 10.26 16.94
CA ALA A 45 -0.11 10.99 15.68
C ALA A 45 0.05 10.02 14.51
N LEU A 46 -0.85 10.12 13.53
CA LEU A 46 -0.71 9.48 12.21
C LEU A 46 -0.35 10.58 11.21
N ILE A 47 0.77 10.41 10.51
CA ILE A 47 1.34 11.41 9.58
C ILE A 47 1.66 10.70 8.28
N VAL A 48 0.85 10.95 7.24
CA VAL A 48 0.96 10.19 5.99
C VAL A 48 0.99 11.10 4.77
N ASP A 49 1.75 10.68 3.78
CA ASP A 49 1.84 11.32 2.46
C ASP A 49 2.04 12.84 2.53
N ALA A 50 1.10 13.65 2.02
CA ALA A 50 1.22 15.12 1.93
C ALA A 50 1.45 15.81 3.29
N GLU A 51 1.04 15.18 4.39
CA GLU A 51 1.29 15.69 5.74
C GLU A 51 2.70 15.36 6.22
N ALA A 52 3.35 14.32 5.67
CA ALA A 52 4.65 13.84 6.09
C ALA A 52 5.80 14.67 5.48
N THR A 53 5.78 15.98 5.71
CA THR A 53 6.87 16.90 5.35
C THR A 53 8.00 16.80 6.36
N VAL A 54 9.22 17.21 5.94
CA VAL A 54 10.39 17.27 6.83
C VAL A 54 10.09 18.01 8.12
N GLU A 55 9.44 19.17 8.03
CA GLU A 55 9.08 19.97 9.21
C GLU A 55 8.08 19.25 10.11
N ARG A 56 7.03 18.64 9.53
CA ARG A 56 6.00 17.94 10.31
C ARG A 56 6.54 16.70 11.02
N ILE A 57 7.43 15.95 10.34
CA ILE A 57 8.10 14.80 10.95
C ILE A 57 8.99 15.24 12.11
N ARG A 58 9.81 16.28 11.94
CA ARG A 58 10.63 16.83 13.01
C ARG A 58 9.80 17.26 14.22
N ARG A 59 8.71 17.96 13.98
CA ARG A 59 7.77 18.37 15.01
C ARG A 59 7.19 17.18 15.77
N ALA A 60 6.80 16.12 15.06
CA ALA A 60 6.27 14.90 15.71
C ALA A 60 7.31 14.19 16.59
N LEU A 61 8.57 14.16 16.15
CA LEU A 61 9.66 13.65 16.99
C LEU A 61 9.87 14.50 18.26
N ASP A 62 9.74 15.82 18.16
CA ASP A 62 9.85 16.72 19.29
C ASP A 62 8.62 16.62 20.23
N GLU A 63 7.42 16.49 19.68
CA GLU A 63 6.16 16.31 20.42
C GLU A 63 6.06 14.94 21.13
N THR A 64 6.84 13.95 20.73
CA THR A 64 6.89 12.62 21.35
C THR A 64 8.14 12.46 22.25
N LEU A 65 9.31 12.45 21.65
CA LEU A 65 10.58 12.21 22.35
C LEU A 65 10.98 13.33 23.29
N GLY A 66 10.61 14.59 22.97
CA GLY A 66 10.94 15.78 23.76
C GLY A 66 10.07 15.97 24.98
N VAL A 67 8.82 15.45 24.97
CA VAL A 67 7.83 15.65 26.05
C VAL A 67 7.88 14.52 27.07
N ALA A 68 8.22 13.30 26.64
CA ALA A 68 8.16 12.10 27.48
C ALA A 68 9.15 12.16 28.66
N GLY A 69 8.67 11.76 29.85
CA GLY A 69 9.40 11.65 31.08
C GLY A 69 9.91 10.22 31.39
N PRO A 70 10.59 10.02 32.52
CA PRO A 70 11.23 8.74 32.85
C PRO A 70 10.28 7.54 33.01
N ASP A 71 9.01 7.80 33.30
CA ASP A 71 7.99 6.77 33.46
C ASP A 71 7.17 6.54 32.18
N ASP A 72 7.46 7.28 31.11
CA ASP A 72 6.69 7.24 29.89
C ASP A 72 7.34 6.35 28.83
N THR A 73 6.50 5.87 27.92
CA THR A 73 6.91 5.08 26.75
C THR A 73 6.67 5.87 25.45
N VAL A 74 7.60 5.77 24.52
CA VAL A 74 7.48 6.37 23.18
C VAL A 74 7.53 5.29 22.10
N ILE A 75 6.62 5.36 21.13
CA ILE A 75 6.65 4.52 19.93
C ILE A 75 6.76 5.43 18.71
N ILE A 76 7.78 5.20 17.90
CA ILE A 76 7.97 5.90 16.63
C ILE A 76 8.09 4.86 15.53
N THR A 77 7.31 5.02 14.48
CA THR A 77 7.46 4.21 13.28
C THR A 77 7.63 5.10 12.05
N PHE A 78 8.51 4.73 11.17
CA PHE A 78 8.68 5.35 9.87
C PHE A 78 8.68 4.26 8.80
N SER A 79 7.81 4.40 7.82
CA SER A 79 7.77 3.58 6.62
C SER A 79 7.90 4.48 5.39
N GLY A 80 8.85 4.22 4.49
CA GLY A 80 9.13 5.09 3.36
C GLY A 80 10.48 4.83 2.71
N HIS A 81 10.90 5.75 1.84
CA HIS A 81 12.25 5.72 1.30
C HIS A 81 13.31 6.14 2.30
N GLY A 82 14.49 5.54 2.18
CA GLY A 82 15.72 6.03 2.76
C GLY A 82 16.77 6.30 1.67
N THR A 83 17.79 7.06 2.01
CA THR A 83 18.95 7.29 1.15
C THR A 83 20.16 6.46 1.61
N HIS A 84 21.14 6.27 0.73
CA HIS A 84 22.36 5.54 1.07
C HIS A 84 23.17 6.18 2.20
N ASP A 85 23.17 7.52 2.29
CA ASP A 85 23.80 8.28 3.34
C ASP A 85 22.94 8.38 4.60
N HIS A 86 22.05 7.39 4.80
CA HIS A 86 21.21 7.21 5.99
C HIS A 86 20.31 8.42 6.31
N ARG A 87 19.47 8.80 5.36
CA ARG A 87 18.51 9.88 5.54
C ARG A 87 17.08 9.37 5.28
N LEU A 88 16.12 9.87 6.02
CA LEU A 88 14.70 9.60 5.79
C LEU A 88 14.16 10.57 4.73
N VAL A 89 13.43 10.04 3.78
CA VAL A 89 12.83 10.78 2.66
C VAL A 89 11.40 11.15 3.02
N ALA A 90 11.09 12.44 3.00
CA ALA A 90 9.79 13.00 3.29
C ALA A 90 8.99 13.28 2.00
N HIS A 91 7.72 13.64 2.14
CA HIS A 91 6.85 14.01 1.02
C HIS A 91 7.39 15.19 0.19
N ASP A 92 7.96 16.18 0.86
CA ASP A 92 8.50 17.41 0.25
C ASP A 92 9.98 17.33 -0.13
N THR A 93 10.59 16.15 -0.07
CA THR A 93 11.95 15.91 -0.51
C THR A 93 12.11 16.23 -2.00
N ALA A 94 13.17 16.97 -2.33
CA ALA A 94 13.58 17.25 -3.71
C ALA A 94 14.79 16.37 -4.08
N ALA A 95 14.70 15.59 -5.14
CA ALA A 95 15.77 14.71 -5.60
C ALA A 95 17.03 15.50 -6.02
N ALA A 96 16.87 16.75 -6.46
CA ALA A 96 17.97 17.63 -6.82
C ALA A 96 18.76 18.13 -5.59
N ASP A 97 18.19 18.07 -4.38
CA ASP A 97 18.85 18.51 -3.13
C ASP A 97 18.43 17.63 -1.96
N LEU A 98 18.83 16.37 -2.00
CA LEU A 98 18.53 15.39 -0.96
C LEU A 98 19.11 15.81 0.39
N HIS A 99 20.30 16.41 0.39
CA HIS A 99 20.96 16.79 1.63
C HIS A 99 20.16 17.82 2.46
N ALA A 100 19.59 18.82 1.81
CA ALA A 100 18.81 19.86 2.48
C ALA A 100 17.35 19.45 2.76
N THR A 101 16.79 18.53 1.96
CA THR A 101 15.36 18.21 1.94
C THR A 101 15.00 16.83 2.52
N THR A 102 15.93 16.20 3.22
CA THR A 102 15.74 14.94 3.94
C THR A 102 16.12 15.06 5.42
N ILE A 103 15.82 14.05 6.22
CA ILE A 103 16.13 14.01 7.66
C ILE A 103 17.31 13.05 7.87
N PRO A 104 18.51 13.53 8.29
CA PRO A 104 19.63 12.65 8.59
C PRO A 104 19.31 11.73 9.78
N MET A 105 19.76 10.49 9.71
CA MET A 105 19.57 9.52 10.79
C MET A 105 20.25 9.95 12.09
N GLU A 106 21.38 10.65 12.01
CA GLU A 106 22.06 11.22 13.18
C GLU A 106 21.17 12.19 13.95
N GLU A 107 20.29 12.92 13.24
CA GLU A 107 19.31 13.82 13.86
C GLU A 107 18.26 13.02 14.66
N VAL A 108 17.77 11.91 14.09
CA VAL A 108 16.81 11.00 14.77
C VAL A 108 17.49 10.36 16.00
N VAL A 109 18.67 9.79 15.83
CA VAL A 109 19.47 9.17 16.90
C VAL A 109 19.76 10.16 18.01
N SER A 110 20.12 11.39 17.67
CA SER A 110 20.38 12.46 18.66
C SER A 110 19.13 12.77 19.50
N ARG A 111 17.91 12.75 18.90
CA ARG A 111 16.66 12.90 19.65
C ARG A 111 16.36 11.70 20.52
N LEU A 112 16.55 10.49 20.00
CA LEU A 112 16.39 9.25 20.77
C LEU A 112 17.27 9.24 22.04
N ARG A 113 18.52 9.67 21.90
CA ARG A 113 19.49 9.76 23.03
C ARG A 113 19.11 10.83 24.06
N ARG A 114 18.64 11.98 23.61
CA ARG A 114 18.26 13.11 24.49
C ARG A 114 16.93 12.93 25.16
N SER A 115 16.08 12.02 24.67
CA SER A 115 14.77 11.75 25.28
C SER A 115 14.93 11.22 26.70
N ARG A 116 14.09 11.71 27.59
CA ARG A 116 13.99 11.25 28.99
C ARG A 116 13.01 10.10 29.18
N ALA A 117 12.37 9.63 28.10
CA ALA A 117 11.44 8.51 28.15
C ALA A 117 12.07 7.27 28.79
N GLY A 118 11.31 6.55 29.63
CA GLY A 118 11.74 5.30 30.24
C GLY A 118 11.96 4.18 29.21
N ALA A 119 11.10 4.12 28.21
CA ALA A 119 11.22 3.20 27.08
C ALA A 119 10.94 3.89 25.74
N VAL A 120 11.69 3.52 24.70
CA VAL A 120 11.44 3.95 23.32
C VAL A 120 11.53 2.76 22.39
N LEU A 121 10.48 2.55 21.60
CA LEU A 121 10.44 1.63 20.46
C LEU A 121 10.47 2.45 19.18
N CYS A 122 11.53 2.32 18.39
CA CYS A 122 11.65 2.94 17.07
C CYS A 122 11.68 1.84 16.00
N VAL A 123 10.76 1.91 15.03
CA VAL A 123 10.68 0.97 13.90
C VAL A 123 10.91 1.75 12.61
N LEU A 124 11.90 1.32 11.85
CA LEU A 124 12.28 1.93 10.57
C LEU A 124 12.10 0.90 9.43
N ASP A 125 10.98 1.01 8.73
CA ASP A 125 10.72 0.21 7.53
C ASP A 125 11.11 0.98 6.28
N CYS A 126 12.43 1.18 6.11
CA CYS A 126 13.05 1.86 4.99
C CYS A 126 14.42 1.28 4.68
N CYS A 127 14.90 1.48 3.45
CA CYS A 127 16.24 1.05 3.04
C CYS A 127 17.28 2.13 3.33
N PHE A 128 18.47 1.66 3.73
CA PHE A 128 19.67 2.47 3.80
C PHE A 128 20.81 1.88 2.95
N SER A 129 20.52 0.94 2.04
CA SER A 129 21.49 0.27 1.19
C SER A 129 21.37 0.70 -0.27
N GLY A 130 22.49 0.83 -0.96
CA GLY A 130 22.58 1.20 -2.37
C GLY A 130 22.37 0.03 -3.33
N GLY A 131 21.53 0.21 -4.32
CA GLY A 131 21.58 -0.59 -5.54
C GLY A 131 20.41 -1.55 -5.82
N ALA A 132 19.25 -1.39 -5.17
CA ALA A 132 18.07 -2.17 -5.54
C ALA A 132 16.86 -1.27 -5.93
N PRO A 133 15.93 -1.74 -6.76
CA PRO A 133 14.73 -0.99 -7.15
C PRO A 133 13.69 -0.84 -6.03
N ALA A 134 14.04 -1.24 -4.82
CA ALA A 134 13.24 -1.13 -3.62
C ALA A 134 13.31 0.30 -3.03
N ARG A 135 12.93 0.55 -1.84
CA ARG A 135 12.81 1.84 -1.13
C ARG A 135 14.08 2.72 -1.06
N VAL A 136 14.97 2.65 -2.06
CA VAL A 136 16.21 3.43 -2.17
C VAL A 136 16.12 4.45 -3.30
N LEU A 137 16.63 5.64 -3.07
CA LEU A 137 16.46 6.78 -3.96
C LEU A 137 17.63 7.03 -4.92
N GLU A 138 18.82 6.53 -4.64
CA GLU A 138 20.04 6.79 -5.41
C GLU A 138 20.79 5.51 -5.81
N ASP A 139 21.33 5.49 -7.04
CA ASP A 139 22.16 4.41 -7.58
C ASP A 139 23.68 4.63 -7.41
N SER A 140 24.11 5.53 -6.52
CA SER A 140 25.54 5.84 -6.36
C SER A 140 26.24 4.88 -5.39
N PRO A 141 27.43 4.36 -5.70
CA PRO A 141 28.17 3.51 -4.77
C PRO A 141 28.68 4.33 -3.58
N VAL A 142 28.27 3.96 -2.38
CA VAL A 142 28.76 4.57 -1.13
C VAL A 142 30.07 3.88 -0.72
N PRO A 143 31.08 4.62 -0.18
CA PRO A 143 32.25 4.01 0.45
C PRO A 143 31.83 3.11 1.61
N ARG A 144 32.37 1.87 1.63
CA ARG A 144 32.00 0.83 2.61
C ARG A 144 32.43 1.07 4.06
N ASP A 145 33.06 2.22 4.34
CA ASP A 145 33.70 2.49 5.64
C ASP A 145 32.85 3.39 6.57
N ALA A 146 31.63 3.75 6.18
CA ALA A 146 30.75 4.52 7.05
C ALA A 146 30.14 3.60 8.12
N VAL A 147 30.53 3.79 9.37
CA VAL A 147 29.87 3.15 10.53
C VAL A 147 28.41 3.59 10.54
N SER A 148 27.49 2.62 10.46
CA SER A 148 26.06 2.91 10.45
C SER A 148 25.67 3.73 11.70
N PRO A 149 25.04 4.90 11.56
CA PRO A 149 24.55 5.69 12.71
C PRO A 149 23.62 4.88 13.63
N LEU A 150 23.01 3.83 13.11
CA LEU A 150 22.14 2.93 13.86
C LEU A 150 22.88 2.19 15.00
N LEU A 151 24.19 1.91 14.84
CA LEU A 151 25.02 1.30 15.89
C LEU A 151 25.21 2.22 17.09
N GLU A 152 24.94 3.51 16.93
CA GLU A 152 25.12 4.50 17.97
C GLU A 152 23.87 4.72 18.83
N VAL A 153 22.73 4.03 18.60
CA VAL A 153 21.56 4.08 19.47
C VAL A 153 21.87 3.36 20.77
N VAL A 154 22.62 4.03 21.64
CA VAL A 154 23.00 3.52 22.96
C VAL A 154 22.24 4.29 24.03
N GLY A 155 21.51 3.61 24.90
CA GLY A 155 20.81 4.21 26.03
C GLY A 155 19.79 3.25 26.67
N LYS A 156 19.64 3.32 27.99
CA LYS A 156 18.67 2.48 28.71
C LYS A 156 17.27 2.66 28.15
N GLY A 157 16.54 1.55 27.94
CA GLY A 157 15.18 1.56 27.47
C GLY A 157 15.00 1.87 25.97
N ARG A 158 16.05 1.75 25.16
CA ARG A 158 15.98 2.03 23.71
C ARG A 158 15.97 0.76 22.90
N VAL A 159 14.98 0.65 22.01
CA VAL A 159 14.84 -0.43 21.01
C VAL A 159 14.70 0.20 19.63
N LEU A 160 15.57 -0.21 18.72
CA LEU A 160 15.48 0.14 17.32
C LEU A 160 15.32 -1.14 16.50
N ILE A 161 14.33 -1.16 15.64
CA ILE A 161 14.09 -2.24 14.66
C ILE A 161 14.22 -1.61 13.27
N ALA A 162 15.19 -2.07 12.48
CA ALA A 162 15.36 -1.66 11.09
C ALA A 162 15.01 -2.81 10.14
N ALA A 163 14.44 -2.47 8.99
CA ALA A 163 13.90 -3.43 8.05
C ALA A 163 14.95 -4.35 7.44
N SER A 164 16.17 -3.87 7.27
CA SER A 164 17.24 -4.62 6.64
C SER A 164 18.60 -4.22 7.18
N ASN A 165 19.60 -5.08 6.93
CA ASN A 165 21.00 -4.78 7.21
C ASN A 165 21.52 -3.67 6.26
N VAL A 166 22.68 -3.09 6.58
CA VAL A 166 23.29 -1.95 5.86
C VAL A 166 23.49 -2.25 4.36
N ASP A 167 23.75 -3.51 4.03
CA ASP A 167 24.02 -3.96 2.65
C ASP A 167 22.80 -4.61 1.97
N GLU A 168 21.64 -4.61 2.64
CA GLU A 168 20.42 -5.25 2.14
C GLU A 168 19.30 -4.24 1.93
N PRO A 169 18.53 -4.33 0.83
CA PRO A 169 17.35 -3.51 0.66
C PRO A 169 16.18 -3.99 1.53
N ALA A 170 15.29 -3.07 1.87
CA ALA A 170 13.95 -3.39 2.39
C ALA A 170 12.95 -3.41 1.22
N TYR A 171 12.02 -4.36 1.26
CA TYR A 171 11.07 -4.57 0.18
C TYR A 171 9.63 -4.39 0.64
N GLU A 172 8.77 -4.00 -0.31
CA GLU A 172 7.33 -4.14 -0.18
C GLU A 172 6.88 -5.49 -0.68
N LEU A 173 5.87 -6.08 -0.03
CA LEU A 173 5.22 -7.27 -0.57
C LEU A 173 4.41 -6.89 -1.81
N PRO A 174 4.71 -7.44 -2.97
CA PRO A 174 4.06 -7.05 -4.21
C PRO A 174 2.54 -7.15 -4.14
N GLY A 175 1.86 -6.05 -4.44
CA GLY A 175 0.39 -5.96 -4.47
C GLY A 175 -0.30 -5.99 -3.10
N SER A 176 0.39 -6.29 -1.99
CA SER A 176 -0.21 -6.37 -0.65
C SER A 176 -0.41 -5.01 0.03
N GLY A 177 0.34 -4.00 -0.42
CA GLY A 177 0.34 -2.68 0.19
C GLY A 177 1.01 -2.65 1.58
N HIS A 178 1.98 -3.53 1.84
CA HIS A 178 2.76 -3.53 3.09
C HIS A 178 4.25 -3.76 2.84
N GLY A 179 5.10 -3.13 3.65
CA GLY A 179 6.50 -3.53 3.80
C GLY A 179 6.62 -4.88 4.50
N ILE A 180 7.65 -5.66 4.15
CA ILE A 180 7.85 -7.00 4.72
C ILE A 180 8.03 -6.94 6.24
N LEU A 181 8.82 -5.98 6.74
CA LEU A 181 9.03 -5.83 8.19
C LEU A 181 7.73 -5.49 8.91
N THR A 182 7.04 -4.46 8.46
CA THR A 182 5.80 -4.01 9.12
C THR A 182 4.74 -5.10 9.09
N LYS A 183 4.58 -5.81 7.98
CA LYS A 183 3.68 -6.97 7.87
C LYS A 183 4.03 -8.05 8.90
N ALA A 184 5.32 -8.38 9.04
CA ALA A 184 5.78 -9.37 10.01
C ALA A 184 5.51 -8.93 11.46
N ILE A 185 5.72 -7.65 11.80
CA ILE A 185 5.40 -7.09 13.12
C ILE A 185 3.89 -7.22 13.41
N ILE A 186 3.05 -6.79 12.46
CA ILE A 186 1.58 -6.89 12.59
C ILE A 186 1.16 -8.33 12.83
N ASP A 187 1.63 -9.26 12.01
CA ASP A 187 1.24 -10.67 12.08
C ASP A 187 1.70 -11.34 13.38
N VAL A 188 2.91 -11.03 13.85
CA VAL A 188 3.41 -11.56 15.11
C VAL A 188 2.59 -11.03 16.28
N LEU A 189 2.44 -9.71 16.40
CA LEU A 189 1.77 -9.11 17.56
C LEU A 189 0.24 -9.36 17.57
N ARG A 190 -0.39 -9.53 16.42
CA ARG A 190 -1.81 -9.92 16.33
C ARG A 190 -2.04 -11.41 16.63
N GLY A 191 -1.03 -12.25 16.38
CA GLY A 191 -1.10 -13.68 16.67
C GLY A 191 -0.94 -14.06 18.14
N GLU A 192 -0.52 -13.13 19.00
CA GLU A 192 -0.32 -13.39 20.42
C GLU A 192 -1.60 -13.18 21.23
N GLU A 193 -1.83 -14.05 22.20
CA GLU A 193 -2.96 -13.91 23.14
C GLU A 193 -2.60 -13.06 24.36
N ALA A 194 -1.33 -13.05 24.72
CA ALA A 194 -0.78 -12.32 25.88
C ALA A 194 0.43 -11.47 25.47
N GLN A 195 0.94 -10.70 26.41
CA GLN A 195 2.19 -9.96 26.24
C GLN A 195 3.35 -10.91 25.97
N ILE A 196 4.21 -10.54 25.03
CA ILE A 196 5.42 -11.32 24.72
C ILE A 196 6.68 -10.50 25.01
N SER A 197 7.76 -11.19 25.37
CA SER A 197 9.05 -10.52 25.54
C SER A 197 9.56 -9.98 24.20
N LEU A 198 10.30 -8.88 24.24
CA LEU A 198 10.95 -8.32 23.04
C LEU A 198 11.81 -9.37 22.34
N ALA A 199 12.56 -10.20 23.07
CA ALA A 199 13.42 -11.24 22.49
C ALA A 199 12.59 -12.26 21.69
N THR A 200 11.48 -12.74 22.26
CA THR A 200 10.56 -13.66 21.57
C THR A 200 9.93 -13.01 20.32
N ALA A 201 9.54 -11.71 20.44
CA ALA A 201 8.99 -10.98 19.30
C ALA A 201 10.03 -10.85 18.17
N VAL A 202 11.26 -10.49 18.51
CA VAL A 202 12.39 -10.35 17.56
C VAL A 202 12.64 -11.66 16.81
N ASP A 203 12.69 -12.78 17.49
CA ASP A 203 12.90 -14.08 16.86
C ASP A 203 11.77 -14.43 15.88
N LYS A 204 10.52 -14.23 16.32
CA LYS A 204 9.35 -14.49 15.46
C LYS A 204 9.29 -13.54 14.26
N ILE A 205 9.55 -12.24 14.45
CA ILE A 205 9.56 -11.24 13.37
C ILE A 205 10.67 -11.57 12.38
N THR A 206 11.89 -11.87 12.85
CA THR A 206 13.01 -12.23 11.99
C THR A 206 12.69 -13.45 11.13
N GLY A 207 12.11 -14.49 11.72
CA GLY A 207 11.69 -15.70 11.01
C GLY A 207 10.66 -15.40 9.90
N ARG A 208 9.67 -14.57 10.21
CA ARG A 208 8.64 -14.18 9.20
C ARG A 208 9.21 -13.30 8.09
N VAL A 209 10.06 -12.31 8.41
CA VAL A 209 10.69 -11.46 7.39
C VAL A 209 11.49 -12.30 6.41
N ARG A 210 12.32 -13.23 6.91
CA ARG A 210 13.10 -14.12 6.05
C ARG A 210 12.23 -15.02 5.17
N ALA A 211 11.19 -15.62 5.74
CA ALA A 211 10.26 -16.48 4.99
C ALA A 211 9.53 -15.71 3.87
N GLU A 212 9.05 -14.50 4.16
CA GLU A 212 8.38 -13.67 3.13
C GLU A 212 9.35 -13.16 2.07
N ALA A 213 10.58 -12.77 2.45
CA ALA A 213 11.62 -12.37 1.52
C ALA A 213 12.01 -13.52 0.57
N GLU A 214 12.22 -14.72 1.12
CA GLU A 214 12.52 -15.93 0.34
C GLU A 214 11.38 -16.28 -0.63
N ARG A 215 10.12 -16.15 -0.20
CA ARG A 215 8.93 -16.41 -1.03
C ARG A 215 8.89 -15.54 -2.29
N ILE A 216 9.37 -14.29 -2.23
CA ILE A 216 9.46 -13.40 -3.38
C ILE A 216 10.84 -13.36 -4.04
N GLY A 217 11.76 -14.27 -3.63
CA GLY A 217 13.08 -14.45 -4.24
C GLY A 217 14.09 -13.35 -3.91
N VAL A 218 13.97 -12.70 -2.73
CA VAL A 218 14.89 -11.66 -2.26
C VAL A 218 15.49 -12.01 -0.90
N VAL A 219 16.52 -11.25 -0.50
CA VAL A 219 17.11 -11.35 0.84
C VAL A 219 16.78 -10.08 1.62
N GLN A 220 16.22 -10.26 2.81
CA GLN A 220 15.99 -9.18 3.76
C GLN A 220 16.16 -9.70 5.18
N THR A 221 17.11 -9.12 5.91
CA THR A 221 17.42 -9.51 7.29
C THR A 221 17.21 -8.31 8.21
N PRO A 222 16.13 -8.28 9.02
CA PRO A 222 15.89 -7.17 9.93
C PRO A 222 16.99 -7.11 11.00
N VAL A 223 17.29 -5.87 11.41
CA VAL A 223 18.33 -5.59 12.42
C VAL A 223 17.67 -5.02 13.67
N PHE A 224 18.12 -5.53 14.83
CA PHE A 224 17.59 -5.13 16.12
C PHE A 224 18.72 -4.59 17.00
N PHE A 225 18.54 -3.36 17.46
CA PHE A 225 19.38 -2.76 18.49
C PHE A 225 18.57 -2.65 19.77
N ASN A 226 19.05 -3.26 20.82
CA ASN A 226 18.35 -3.33 22.08
C ASN A 226 19.29 -3.01 23.25
N TYR A 227 18.90 -2.01 24.05
CA TYR A 227 19.56 -1.69 25.31
C TYR A 227 18.49 -1.49 26.40
N VAL A 228 17.82 -2.59 26.77
CA VAL A 228 16.78 -2.59 27.80
C VAL A 228 17.25 -3.38 29.02
N GLU A 229 17.49 -2.71 30.14
CA GLU A 229 17.63 -3.38 31.41
C GLU A 229 16.24 -3.75 31.95
N GLY A 230 15.96 -5.02 32.17
CA GLY A 230 14.73 -5.50 32.79
C GLY A 230 13.64 -6.05 31.86
N GLY A 231 13.92 -6.13 30.55
CA GLY A 231 13.01 -6.74 29.56
C GLY A 231 11.83 -5.84 29.19
N LEU A 232 11.77 -5.44 27.90
CA LEU A 232 10.58 -4.82 27.32
C LEU A 232 9.60 -5.94 26.90
N VAL A 233 8.34 -5.78 27.28
CA VAL A 233 7.25 -6.63 26.79
C VAL A 233 6.38 -5.84 25.80
N LEU A 234 5.98 -6.50 24.75
CA LEU A 234 5.10 -5.94 23.74
C LEU A 234 3.67 -6.45 23.96
N PRO A 235 2.66 -5.57 23.89
CA PRO A 235 1.28 -5.98 24.03
C PRO A 235 0.81 -6.76 22.81
N PRO A 236 -0.16 -7.67 22.96
CA PRO A 236 -0.88 -8.23 21.84
C PRO A 236 -1.68 -7.12 21.15
N LEU A 237 -1.61 -7.04 19.82
CA LEU A 237 -2.37 -6.06 19.07
C LEU A 237 -3.75 -6.64 18.71
N ARG A 238 -4.81 -5.91 19.00
CA ARG A 238 -6.19 -6.29 18.69
C ARG A 238 -6.76 -5.32 17.67
N ALA A 239 -7.41 -5.89 16.65
CA ALA A 239 -8.18 -5.10 15.72
C ALA A 239 -9.49 -4.67 16.39
N GLY A 240 -9.72 -3.37 16.44
CA GLY A 240 -10.92 -2.75 16.97
C GLY A 240 -11.54 -1.79 15.96
N GLU A 241 -12.27 -0.79 16.47
CA GLU A 241 -13.04 0.13 15.62
C GLU A 241 -12.16 0.93 14.65
N ARG A 242 -11.01 1.42 15.10
CA ARG A 242 -10.10 2.21 14.24
C ARG A 242 -9.50 1.35 13.13
N PHE A 243 -9.11 0.12 13.48
CA PHE A 243 -8.53 -0.81 12.51
C PHE A 243 -9.56 -1.20 11.43
N PHE A 244 -10.78 -1.59 11.81
CA PHE A 244 -11.81 -1.96 10.84
C PHE A 244 -12.37 -0.75 10.08
N ARG A 245 -12.28 0.46 10.61
CA ARG A 245 -12.56 1.68 9.84
C ARG A 245 -11.48 1.95 8.78
N ALA A 246 -10.21 1.71 9.11
CA ALA A 246 -9.10 1.85 8.16
C ALA A 246 -9.05 0.69 7.14
N PHE A 247 -9.40 -0.52 7.58
CA PHE A 247 -9.35 -1.77 6.80
C PHE A 247 -10.69 -2.52 6.89
N PRO A 248 -11.77 -1.96 6.33
CA PRO A 248 -13.10 -2.57 6.43
C PRO A 248 -13.20 -3.92 5.73
N GLU A 249 -12.35 -4.18 4.74
CA GLU A 249 -12.22 -5.48 4.07
C GLU A 249 -11.92 -6.64 5.03
N LEU A 250 -11.33 -6.34 6.19
CA LEU A 250 -11.02 -7.32 7.23
C LEU A 250 -12.13 -7.45 8.28
N GLY A 251 -13.13 -6.57 8.25
CA GLY A 251 -14.25 -6.51 9.20
C GLY A 251 -15.53 -7.20 8.77
N GLY A 252 -15.61 -7.68 7.54
CA GLY A 252 -16.82 -8.31 7.03
C GLY A 252 -18.01 -7.37 6.88
N VAL A 253 -17.79 -6.12 6.55
CA VAL A 253 -18.82 -5.08 6.33
C VAL A 253 -19.83 -5.49 5.28
N ARG A 254 -21.11 -5.20 5.51
CA ARG A 254 -22.21 -5.32 4.53
C ARG A 254 -22.90 -3.98 4.38
N VAL A 255 -23.41 -3.69 3.19
CA VAL A 255 -24.10 -2.44 2.86
C VAL A 255 -25.45 -2.71 2.21
N GLY A 256 -26.36 -1.74 2.35
CA GLY A 256 -27.63 -1.70 1.64
C GLY A 256 -27.50 -1.00 0.28
N ARG A 257 -28.66 -0.57 -0.24
CA ARG A 257 -28.72 0.11 -1.55
C ARG A 257 -28.20 1.55 -1.53
N ASP A 258 -28.15 2.17 -0.38
CA ASP A 258 -27.69 3.55 -0.25
C ASP A 258 -26.19 3.62 -0.51
N ILE A 259 -25.79 4.38 -1.54
CA ILE A 259 -24.38 4.58 -1.92
C ILE A 259 -23.57 5.18 -0.76
N SER A 260 -24.19 5.97 0.11
CA SER A 260 -23.51 6.55 1.27
C SER A 260 -22.98 5.50 2.24
N GLU A 261 -23.58 4.30 2.30
CA GLU A 261 -23.13 3.20 3.14
C GLU A 261 -21.77 2.63 2.72
N LEU A 262 -21.35 2.87 1.47
CA LEU A 262 -20.00 2.53 0.99
C LEU A 262 -18.90 3.31 1.73
N ALA A 263 -19.24 4.36 2.50
CA ALA A 263 -18.33 5.01 3.43
C ALA A 263 -17.73 4.02 4.44
N ALA A 264 -18.46 2.96 4.76
CA ALA A 264 -17.96 1.88 5.63
C ALA A 264 -16.72 1.17 5.07
N PHE A 265 -16.49 1.25 3.76
CA PHE A 265 -15.27 0.80 3.09
C PHE A 265 -14.20 1.89 2.95
N GLY A 266 -14.35 3.05 3.61
CA GLY A 266 -13.40 4.15 3.57
C GLY A 266 -13.41 4.96 2.27
N LEU A 267 -14.46 4.84 1.46
CA LEU A 267 -14.60 5.67 0.25
C LEU A 267 -14.89 7.12 0.63
N PRO A 268 -14.23 8.11 -0.02
CA PRO A 268 -14.39 9.52 0.29
C PRO A 268 -15.82 10.04 0.04
N ALA A 269 -16.28 10.95 0.89
CA ALA A 269 -17.63 11.52 0.79
C ALA A 269 -17.90 12.22 -0.56
N GLU A 270 -16.88 12.83 -1.15
CA GLU A 270 -16.94 13.49 -2.46
C GLU A 270 -17.27 12.50 -3.58
N VAL A 271 -16.66 11.30 -3.54
CA VAL A 271 -16.93 10.22 -4.50
C VAL A 271 -18.35 9.68 -4.31
N LEU A 272 -18.72 9.39 -3.06
CA LEU A 272 -20.05 8.86 -2.74
C LEU A 272 -21.16 9.84 -3.15
N SER A 273 -20.95 11.13 -2.93
CA SER A 273 -21.91 12.18 -3.34
C SER A 273 -22.04 12.27 -4.87
N ALA A 274 -20.92 12.13 -5.60
CA ALA A 274 -20.95 12.14 -7.06
C ALA A 274 -21.65 10.90 -7.61
N TRP A 275 -21.41 9.74 -7.05
CA TRP A 275 -22.07 8.48 -7.44
C TRP A 275 -23.57 8.49 -7.08
N ALA A 276 -23.94 9.02 -5.91
CA ALA A 276 -25.35 9.16 -5.51
C ALA A 276 -26.12 10.09 -6.46
N ALA A 277 -25.49 11.16 -6.94
CA ALA A 277 -26.07 12.04 -7.95
C ALA A 277 -26.24 11.34 -9.32
N GLN A 278 -25.33 10.45 -9.69
CA GLN A 278 -25.37 9.70 -10.94
C GLN A 278 -26.36 8.52 -10.88
N PHE A 279 -26.43 7.83 -9.75
CA PHE A 279 -27.21 6.63 -9.52
C PHE A 279 -28.30 6.87 -8.47
N SER A 280 -29.35 7.60 -8.84
CA SER A 280 -30.43 7.99 -7.92
C SER A 280 -31.21 6.82 -7.30
N GLY A 281 -31.15 5.63 -7.90
CA GLY A 281 -31.73 4.38 -7.37
C GLY A 281 -30.82 3.63 -6.39
N GLY A 282 -29.62 4.12 -6.14
CA GLY A 282 -28.61 3.45 -5.33
C GLY A 282 -28.01 2.22 -6.02
N LEU A 283 -27.43 1.32 -5.24
CA LEU A 283 -26.83 0.09 -5.74
C LEU A 283 -27.93 -0.91 -6.20
N ASN A 284 -27.75 -1.47 -7.37
CA ASN A 284 -28.62 -2.55 -7.87
C ASN A 284 -28.23 -3.91 -7.28
N ASP A 285 -29.03 -4.96 -7.57
CA ASP A 285 -28.84 -6.29 -6.99
C ASP A 285 -27.50 -6.91 -7.37
N LEU A 286 -27.03 -6.75 -8.62
CA LEU A 286 -25.72 -7.20 -9.07
C LEU A 286 -24.58 -6.54 -8.27
N GLN A 287 -24.69 -5.23 -8.06
CA GLN A 287 -23.69 -4.46 -7.33
C GLN A 287 -23.67 -4.81 -5.84
N LEU A 288 -24.86 -5.00 -5.23
CA LEU A 288 -24.99 -5.46 -3.86
C LEU A 288 -24.40 -6.86 -3.67
N GLU A 289 -24.67 -7.78 -4.57
CA GLU A 289 -24.11 -9.13 -4.54
C GLU A 289 -22.58 -9.09 -4.70
N ALA A 290 -22.06 -8.28 -5.63
CA ALA A 290 -20.62 -8.09 -5.83
C ALA A 290 -19.93 -7.58 -4.55
N VAL A 291 -20.55 -6.65 -3.83
CA VAL A 291 -19.98 -6.08 -2.59
C VAL A 291 -20.14 -7.05 -1.42
N ASN A 292 -21.37 -7.51 -1.14
CA ASN A 292 -21.71 -8.19 0.10
C ASN A 292 -21.35 -9.68 0.10
N GLU A 293 -21.57 -10.37 -1.02
CA GLU A 293 -21.37 -11.83 -1.13
C GLU A 293 -20.03 -12.14 -1.79
N GLN A 294 -19.72 -11.46 -2.89
CA GLN A 294 -18.48 -11.70 -3.63
C GLN A 294 -17.28 -10.96 -3.05
N ARG A 295 -17.50 -10.02 -2.12
CA ARG A 295 -16.45 -9.34 -1.35
C ARG A 295 -15.47 -8.55 -2.23
N VAL A 296 -15.97 -7.93 -3.30
CA VAL A 296 -15.16 -7.21 -4.28
C VAL A 296 -14.42 -6.01 -3.67
N LEU A 297 -15.02 -5.33 -2.68
CA LEU A 297 -14.38 -4.22 -1.97
C LEU A 297 -13.44 -4.67 -0.84
N ASP A 298 -13.45 -5.96 -0.52
CA ASP A 298 -12.52 -6.60 0.42
C ASP A 298 -11.29 -7.21 -0.29
N GLY A 299 -11.09 -6.91 -1.57
CA GLY A 299 -9.95 -7.37 -2.34
C GLY A 299 -10.12 -8.73 -3.04
N ALA A 300 -11.31 -9.34 -2.98
CA ALA A 300 -11.55 -10.58 -3.71
C ALA A 300 -11.54 -10.36 -5.23
N SER A 301 -10.85 -11.23 -5.96
CA SER A 301 -10.91 -11.26 -7.43
C SER A 301 -12.27 -11.77 -7.88
N LEU A 302 -12.82 -11.20 -8.95
CA LEU A 302 -14.20 -11.45 -9.37
C LEU A 302 -14.33 -11.48 -10.89
N LEU A 303 -15.00 -12.48 -11.41
CA LEU A 303 -15.55 -12.52 -12.77
C LEU A 303 -17.03 -12.15 -12.70
N VAL A 304 -17.43 -11.06 -13.33
CA VAL A 304 -18.81 -10.62 -13.47
C VAL A 304 -19.26 -10.87 -14.91
N ALA A 305 -20.19 -11.79 -15.09
CA ALA A 305 -20.83 -12.04 -16.39
C ALA A 305 -22.32 -11.64 -16.30
N ALA A 306 -22.69 -10.56 -16.96
CA ALA A 306 -24.03 -10.00 -16.91
C ALA A 306 -24.32 -9.18 -18.19
N PRO A 307 -25.60 -8.91 -18.54
CA PRO A 307 -25.95 -8.07 -19.69
C PRO A 307 -25.27 -6.68 -19.66
N THR A 308 -25.14 -6.03 -20.82
CA THR A 308 -24.46 -4.73 -20.95
C THR A 308 -25.05 -3.63 -20.09
N SER A 309 -26.35 -3.65 -19.84
CA SER A 309 -27.06 -2.65 -19.00
C SER A 309 -27.05 -2.95 -17.49
N ALA A 310 -26.46 -4.06 -17.05
CA ALA A 310 -26.53 -4.51 -15.64
C ALA A 310 -25.65 -3.70 -14.67
N GLY A 311 -24.86 -2.72 -15.14
CA GLY A 311 -24.02 -1.89 -14.27
C GLY A 311 -22.69 -2.53 -13.85
N LYS A 312 -22.18 -3.49 -14.63
CA LYS A 312 -20.89 -4.18 -14.39
C LYS A 312 -19.72 -3.22 -14.23
N THR A 313 -19.59 -2.25 -15.14
CA THR A 313 -18.47 -1.30 -15.15
C THR A 313 -18.37 -0.54 -13.83
N PHE A 314 -19.52 -0.26 -13.18
CA PHE A 314 -19.52 0.39 -11.88
C PHE A 314 -18.98 -0.51 -10.75
N VAL A 315 -19.12 -1.84 -10.86
CA VAL A 315 -18.45 -2.76 -9.92
C VAL A 315 -16.93 -2.61 -9.99
N GLY A 316 -16.37 -2.54 -11.21
CA GLY A 316 -14.95 -2.29 -11.42
C GLY A 316 -14.52 -0.90 -10.94
N GLU A 317 -15.37 0.12 -11.13
CA GLU A 317 -15.11 1.49 -10.68
C GLU A 317 -15.11 1.59 -9.14
N MET A 318 -16.06 0.98 -8.45
CA MET A 318 -16.07 0.92 -6.98
C MET A 318 -14.81 0.28 -6.42
N ALA A 319 -14.38 -0.84 -7.00
CA ALA A 319 -13.14 -1.51 -6.59
C ALA A 319 -11.89 -0.67 -6.87
N ALA A 320 -11.85 0.03 -8.03
CA ALA A 320 -10.74 0.92 -8.37
C ALA A 320 -10.68 2.12 -7.40
N ALA A 321 -11.81 2.77 -7.13
CA ALA A 321 -11.89 3.85 -6.15
C ALA A 321 -11.43 3.39 -4.76
N ARG A 322 -11.87 2.20 -4.32
CA ARG A 322 -11.43 1.61 -3.05
C ARG A 322 -9.93 1.35 -3.04
N ALA A 323 -9.38 0.72 -4.09
CA ALA A 323 -7.95 0.43 -4.18
C ALA A 323 -7.09 1.70 -4.09
N VAL A 324 -7.44 2.77 -4.82
CA VAL A 324 -6.65 4.01 -4.81
C VAL A 324 -6.81 4.79 -3.50
N THR A 325 -7.96 4.72 -2.85
CA THR A 325 -8.18 5.29 -1.52
C THR A 325 -7.28 4.62 -0.46
N GLU A 326 -7.03 3.33 -0.61
CA GLU A 326 -6.07 2.58 0.22
C GLU A 326 -4.59 2.87 -0.11
N GLY A 327 -4.31 3.67 -1.14
CA GLY A 327 -2.96 3.92 -1.63
C GLY A 327 -2.44 2.87 -2.62
N ARG A 328 -3.24 1.84 -2.96
CA ARG A 328 -2.88 0.86 -4.00
C ARG A 328 -3.10 1.44 -5.38
N LYS A 329 -2.29 1.02 -6.35
CA LYS A 329 -2.43 1.45 -7.74
C LYS A 329 -3.42 0.56 -8.48
N ALA A 330 -4.27 1.17 -9.31
CA ALA A 330 -5.24 0.47 -10.12
C ALA A 330 -5.02 0.71 -11.62
N ALA A 331 -5.19 -0.35 -12.41
CA ALA A 331 -5.22 -0.28 -13.87
C ALA A 331 -6.61 -0.71 -14.37
N PHE A 332 -7.22 0.12 -15.22
CA PHE A 332 -8.50 -0.14 -15.87
C PHE A 332 -8.24 -0.38 -17.37
N LEU A 333 -8.46 -1.60 -17.80
CA LEU A 333 -8.13 -2.06 -19.15
C LEU A 333 -9.39 -2.12 -20.00
N LEU A 334 -9.33 -1.50 -21.17
CA LEU A 334 -10.46 -1.30 -22.07
C LEU A 334 -10.10 -1.77 -23.49
N PRO A 335 -11.07 -2.25 -24.28
CA PRO A 335 -10.77 -2.81 -25.60
C PRO A 335 -10.39 -1.75 -26.65
N TYR A 336 -10.83 -0.49 -26.49
CA TYR A 336 -10.69 0.54 -27.53
C TYR A 336 -10.17 1.87 -26.96
N ARG A 337 -9.33 2.57 -27.74
CA ARG A 337 -8.81 3.91 -27.41
C ARG A 337 -9.91 4.92 -27.15
N ALA A 338 -11.02 4.85 -27.86
CA ALA A 338 -12.16 5.75 -27.66
C ALA A 338 -12.73 5.60 -26.24
N LEU A 339 -12.91 4.36 -25.77
CA LEU A 339 -13.38 4.07 -24.42
C LEU A 339 -12.37 4.49 -23.35
N VAL A 340 -11.06 4.31 -23.61
CA VAL A 340 -10.01 4.81 -22.73
C VAL A 340 -10.11 6.32 -22.56
N ASN A 341 -10.27 7.06 -23.66
CA ASN A 341 -10.37 8.52 -23.62
C ASN A 341 -11.65 8.99 -22.91
N GLU A 342 -12.79 8.39 -23.20
CA GLU A 342 -14.07 8.71 -22.56
C GLU A 342 -14.00 8.49 -21.04
N LYS A 343 -13.52 7.31 -20.61
CA LYS A 343 -13.35 6.99 -19.19
C LYS A 343 -12.31 7.87 -18.50
N TYR A 344 -11.26 8.23 -19.23
CA TYR A 344 -10.24 9.12 -18.70
C TYR A 344 -10.82 10.50 -18.34
N GLU A 345 -11.62 11.10 -19.21
CA GLU A 345 -12.26 12.39 -18.91
C GLU A 345 -13.19 12.29 -17.70
N GLN A 346 -13.97 11.21 -17.58
CA GLN A 346 -14.84 10.97 -16.43
C GLN A 346 -14.03 10.80 -15.13
N PHE A 347 -13.00 9.97 -15.15
CA PHE A 347 -12.19 9.66 -13.98
C PHE A 347 -11.28 10.82 -13.58
N SER A 348 -10.76 11.58 -14.54
CA SER A 348 -9.97 12.78 -14.25
C SER A 348 -10.80 13.85 -13.56
N ALA A 349 -12.05 14.08 -13.99
CA ALA A 349 -12.94 15.04 -13.33
C ALA A 349 -13.31 14.63 -11.92
N LEU A 350 -13.56 13.33 -11.67
CA LEU A 350 -13.99 12.85 -10.37
C LEU A 350 -12.81 12.61 -9.43
N TYR A 351 -11.83 11.81 -9.86
CA TYR A 351 -10.73 11.38 -9.00
C TYR A 351 -9.53 12.33 -9.07
N GLY A 352 -9.26 12.90 -10.25
CA GLY A 352 -8.17 13.85 -10.43
C GLY A 352 -8.47 15.21 -9.82
N GLU A 353 -9.49 15.90 -10.30
CA GLU A 353 -9.77 17.30 -9.92
C GLU A 353 -10.32 17.41 -8.49
N ARG A 354 -11.20 16.48 -8.06
CA ARG A 354 -11.85 16.57 -6.74
C ARG A 354 -11.03 15.95 -5.62
N LEU A 355 -10.27 14.87 -5.90
CA LEU A 355 -9.52 14.14 -4.88
C LEU A 355 -8.00 14.29 -5.00
N GLY A 356 -7.51 15.02 -6.01
CA GLY A 356 -6.08 15.20 -6.25
C GLY A 356 -5.33 13.92 -6.63
N MET A 357 -6.05 12.87 -7.08
CA MET A 357 -5.44 11.61 -7.53
C MET A 357 -4.82 11.78 -8.92
N ARG A 358 -3.72 11.10 -9.16
CA ARG A 358 -3.06 11.09 -10.47
C ARG A 358 -3.69 10.04 -11.38
N VAL A 359 -4.58 10.50 -12.25
CA VAL A 359 -5.20 9.67 -13.28
C VAL A 359 -4.39 9.81 -14.56
N VAL A 360 -3.97 8.70 -15.15
CA VAL A 360 -3.21 8.67 -16.41
C VAL A 360 -3.89 7.78 -17.44
N ARG A 361 -3.75 8.15 -18.72
CA ARG A 361 -4.15 7.28 -19.85
C ARG A 361 -2.94 6.90 -20.68
N CYS A 362 -2.85 5.63 -21.03
CA CYS A 362 -1.77 5.12 -21.85
C CYS A 362 -2.33 4.62 -23.17
N THR A 363 -2.25 5.50 -24.17
CA THR A 363 -2.52 5.17 -25.59
C THR A 363 -1.34 5.68 -26.40
N GLY A 364 -1.21 5.22 -27.66
CA GLY A 364 -0.08 5.62 -28.50
C GLY A 364 0.08 7.13 -28.72
N ASP A 365 -0.95 7.91 -28.42
CA ASP A 365 -1.00 9.36 -28.63
C ASP A 365 -0.51 10.17 -27.42
N TYR A 366 -0.27 9.54 -26.23
CA TYR A 366 0.09 10.19 -24.96
C TYR A 366 1.34 9.57 -24.33
N SER A 367 2.50 9.81 -24.94
CA SER A 367 3.77 9.21 -24.51
C SER A 367 4.27 9.70 -23.15
N ASP A 368 3.97 10.94 -22.79
CA ASP A 368 4.28 11.55 -21.48
C ASP A 368 3.55 10.85 -20.34
N GLN A 369 2.24 10.60 -20.49
CA GLN A 369 1.43 9.88 -19.50
C GLN A 369 1.83 8.41 -19.40
N THR A 370 2.21 7.77 -20.52
CA THR A 370 2.78 6.42 -20.49
C THR A 370 4.08 6.37 -19.70
N SER A 371 4.92 7.40 -19.80
CA SER A 371 6.14 7.52 -18.97
C SER A 371 5.83 7.60 -17.48
N LEU A 372 4.77 8.32 -17.08
CA LEU A 372 4.32 8.37 -15.69
C LEU A 372 3.86 7.00 -15.20
N PHE A 373 3.11 6.25 -16.03
CA PHE A 373 2.69 4.88 -15.71
C PHE A 373 3.91 3.97 -15.47
N VAL A 374 4.87 3.96 -16.38
CA VAL A 374 6.09 3.13 -16.26
C VAL A 374 6.88 3.45 -15.01
N ARG A 375 6.97 4.74 -14.63
CA ARG A 375 7.65 5.19 -13.41
C ARG A 375 6.84 4.99 -12.13
N GLY A 376 5.62 4.47 -12.20
CA GLY A 376 4.74 4.32 -11.03
C GLY A 376 4.17 5.62 -10.48
N LYS A 377 4.16 6.70 -11.28
CA LYS A 377 3.67 8.03 -10.89
C LYS A 377 2.19 8.22 -11.23
N TYR A 378 1.38 7.29 -10.80
CA TYR A 378 -0.08 7.32 -10.97
C TYR A 378 -0.78 6.65 -9.80
N ASP A 379 -2.06 6.93 -9.64
CA ASP A 379 -2.96 6.22 -8.74
C ASP A 379 -3.90 5.32 -9.55
N LEU A 380 -4.46 5.84 -10.64
CA LEU A 380 -5.36 5.14 -11.54
C LEU A 380 -4.90 5.30 -12.99
N ALA A 381 -4.71 4.19 -13.67
CA ALA A 381 -4.30 4.17 -15.09
C ALA A 381 -5.37 3.54 -15.96
N LEU A 382 -5.64 4.15 -17.13
CA LEU A 382 -6.54 3.62 -18.16
C LEU A 382 -5.72 3.27 -19.38
N LEU A 383 -5.83 2.01 -19.85
CA LEU A 383 -5.05 1.49 -20.95
C LEU A 383 -5.89 0.64 -21.89
N THR A 384 -5.44 0.50 -23.16
CA THR A 384 -5.93 -0.60 -23.99
C THR A 384 -5.22 -1.91 -23.60
N TYR A 385 -5.83 -3.04 -23.94
CA TYR A 385 -5.25 -4.37 -23.69
C TYR A 385 -3.85 -4.50 -24.29
N GLU A 386 -3.71 -4.10 -25.56
CA GLU A 386 -2.46 -4.20 -26.31
C GLU A 386 -1.37 -3.31 -25.71
N MET A 387 -1.73 -2.09 -25.26
CA MET A 387 -0.79 -1.20 -24.63
C MET A 387 -0.31 -1.79 -23.30
N PHE A 388 -1.22 -2.29 -22.47
CA PHE A 388 -0.86 -2.92 -21.20
C PHE A 388 0.03 -4.15 -21.42
N LEU A 389 -0.33 -5.05 -22.35
CA LEU A 389 0.48 -6.23 -22.68
C LEU A 389 1.90 -5.83 -23.11
N ASN A 390 2.03 -4.87 -24.03
CA ASN A 390 3.33 -4.39 -24.50
C ASN A 390 4.19 -3.85 -23.35
N LEU A 391 3.60 -3.09 -22.45
CA LEU A 391 4.30 -2.54 -21.28
C LEU A 391 4.67 -3.63 -20.28
N ALA A 392 3.78 -4.59 -20.01
CA ALA A 392 4.03 -5.72 -19.10
C ALA A 392 5.15 -6.65 -19.61
N VAL A 393 5.21 -6.86 -20.92
CA VAL A 393 6.29 -7.65 -21.56
C VAL A 393 7.62 -6.90 -21.55
N SER A 394 7.58 -5.59 -21.85
CA SER A 394 8.81 -4.76 -21.90
C SER A 394 9.38 -4.46 -20.51
N SER A 395 8.52 -4.40 -19.48
CA SER A 395 8.88 -4.05 -18.11
C SER A 395 8.08 -4.89 -17.12
N PRO A 396 8.40 -6.18 -16.91
CA PRO A 396 7.63 -7.08 -16.02
C PRO A 396 7.49 -6.57 -14.59
N ALA A 397 8.44 -5.77 -14.11
CA ALA A 397 8.39 -5.14 -12.79
C ALA A 397 7.18 -4.21 -12.58
N LEU A 398 6.54 -3.73 -13.66
CA LEU A 398 5.28 -2.98 -13.61
C LEU A 398 4.18 -3.74 -12.87
N LEU A 399 4.11 -5.06 -13.06
CA LEU A 399 3.06 -5.88 -12.44
C LEU A 399 3.16 -5.88 -10.93
N ASN A 400 4.36 -5.71 -10.37
CA ASN A 400 4.58 -5.67 -8.92
C ASN A 400 3.98 -4.42 -8.26
N GLN A 401 3.71 -3.36 -9.03
CA GLN A 401 3.16 -2.10 -8.53
C GLN A 401 1.63 -2.11 -8.48
N LEU A 402 0.99 -3.03 -9.21
CA LEU A 402 -0.46 -3.06 -9.36
C LEU A 402 -1.11 -3.80 -8.20
N GLY A 403 -1.97 -3.10 -7.45
CA GLY A 403 -2.84 -3.70 -6.45
C GLY A 403 -4.18 -4.17 -7.03
N LEU A 404 -4.63 -3.58 -8.14
CA LEU A 404 -5.86 -3.95 -8.83
C LEU A 404 -5.72 -3.83 -10.35
N VAL A 405 -6.24 -4.82 -11.06
CA VAL A 405 -6.47 -4.76 -12.50
C VAL A 405 -7.95 -5.03 -12.79
N VAL A 406 -8.61 -4.10 -13.45
CA VAL A 406 -9.98 -4.27 -13.98
C VAL A 406 -9.88 -4.48 -15.49
N LEU A 407 -10.37 -5.61 -15.96
CA LEU A 407 -10.50 -5.94 -17.38
C LEU A 407 -11.98 -5.76 -17.77
N ASP A 408 -12.32 -4.69 -18.44
CA ASP A 408 -13.67 -4.46 -18.95
C ASP A 408 -13.84 -5.12 -20.32
N GLU A 409 -15.03 -5.62 -20.64
CA GLU A 409 -15.36 -6.37 -21.85
C GLU A 409 -14.51 -7.66 -22.04
N ALA A 410 -14.34 -8.44 -20.96
CA ALA A 410 -13.49 -9.64 -20.95
C ALA A 410 -13.89 -10.71 -21.99
N GLN A 411 -15.12 -10.68 -22.54
CA GLN A 411 -15.55 -11.58 -23.62
C GLN A 411 -14.70 -11.44 -24.88
N PHE A 412 -13.92 -10.38 -25.05
CA PHE A 412 -12.96 -10.28 -26.14
C PHE A 412 -11.89 -11.38 -26.15
N ILE A 413 -11.77 -12.17 -25.09
CA ILE A 413 -10.93 -13.37 -25.07
C ILE A 413 -11.35 -14.38 -26.13
N THR A 414 -12.62 -14.38 -26.53
CA THR A 414 -13.14 -15.24 -27.60
C THR A 414 -13.09 -14.61 -28.98
N ASP A 415 -12.62 -13.37 -29.09
CA ASP A 415 -12.51 -12.66 -30.37
C ASP A 415 -11.37 -13.25 -31.23
N PRO A 416 -11.63 -13.63 -32.52
CA PRO A 416 -10.62 -14.25 -33.37
C PRO A 416 -9.38 -13.37 -33.63
N GLY A 417 -9.51 -12.04 -33.54
CA GLY A 417 -8.42 -11.09 -33.80
C GLY A 417 -7.68 -10.65 -32.56
N ARG A 418 -8.35 -10.54 -31.41
CA ARG A 418 -7.83 -9.97 -30.16
C ARG A 418 -7.70 -10.95 -29.01
N GLY A 419 -8.39 -12.08 -29.07
CA GLY A 419 -8.44 -13.05 -27.99
C GLY A 419 -7.07 -13.50 -27.51
N ILE A 420 -6.13 -13.71 -28.43
CA ILE A 420 -4.75 -14.07 -28.10
C ILE A 420 -4.08 -13.00 -27.22
N SER A 421 -4.29 -11.72 -27.53
CA SER A 421 -3.70 -10.62 -26.73
C SER A 421 -4.30 -10.58 -25.33
N VAL A 422 -5.61 -10.82 -25.18
CA VAL A 422 -6.28 -10.89 -23.88
C VAL A 422 -5.80 -12.10 -23.09
N GLU A 423 -5.67 -13.26 -23.71
CA GLU A 423 -5.18 -14.49 -23.06
C GLU A 423 -3.74 -14.31 -22.58
N LEU A 424 -2.84 -13.78 -23.42
CA LEU A 424 -1.46 -13.50 -23.06
C LEU A 424 -1.38 -12.48 -21.90
N LEU A 425 -2.16 -11.41 -21.94
CA LEU A 425 -2.24 -10.42 -20.88
C LEU A 425 -2.63 -11.08 -19.54
N LEU A 426 -3.70 -11.87 -19.53
CA LEU A 426 -4.16 -12.59 -18.35
C LEU A 426 -3.12 -13.60 -17.87
N THR A 427 -2.47 -14.34 -18.78
CA THR A 427 -1.39 -15.26 -18.45
C THR A 427 -0.23 -14.54 -17.74
N HIS A 428 0.17 -13.35 -18.20
CA HIS A 428 1.20 -12.55 -17.52
C HIS A 428 0.78 -12.13 -16.09
N LEU A 429 -0.50 -11.73 -15.91
CA LEU A 429 -1.03 -11.39 -14.59
C LEU A 429 -1.04 -12.62 -13.66
N LEU A 430 -1.48 -13.77 -14.14
CA LEU A 430 -1.51 -15.01 -13.36
C LEU A 430 -0.10 -15.49 -13.01
N ALA A 431 0.84 -15.44 -13.96
CA ALA A 431 2.24 -15.77 -13.70
C ALA A 431 2.90 -14.84 -12.67
N ALA A 432 2.50 -13.56 -12.64
CA ALA A 432 2.94 -12.64 -11.58
C ALA A 432 2.38 -13.05 -10.20
N ARG A 433 1.11 -13.48 -10.14
CA ARG A 433 0.50 -13.99 -8.91
C ARG A 433 1.21 -15.24 -8.38
N GLU A 434 1.58 -16.18 -9.24
CA GLU A 434 2.35 -17.37 -8.87
C GLU A 434 3.70 -17.00 -8.24
N LYS A 435 4.28 -15.87 -8.68
CA LYS A 435 5.50 -15.30 -8.11
C LYS A 435 5.26 -14.43 -6.86
N GLY A 436 4.04 -14.46 -6.30
CA GLY A 436 3.72 -13.80 -5.05
C GLY A 436 3.15 -12.37 -5.17
N VAL A 437 2.85 -11.88 -6.38
CA VAL A 437 2.18 -10.58 -6.55
C VAL A 437 0.71 -10.69 -6.12
N ALA A 438 0.34 -10.02 -5.04
CA ALA A 438 -1.01 -10.06 -4.47
C ALA A 438 -1.93 -9.02 -5.13
N GLN A 439 -2.16 -9.11 -6.45
CA GLN A 439 -3.07 -8.22 -7.16
C GLN A 439 -4.49 -8.78 -7.24
N GLN A 440 -5.47 -7.91 -7.02
CA GLN A 440 -6.87 -8.20 -7.28
C GLN A 440 -7.12 -8.14 -8.79
N LEU A 441 -7.88 -9.10 -9.33
CA LEU A 441 -8.30 -9.11 -10.74
C LEU A 441 -9.82 -9.09 -10.81
N ILE A 442 -10.38 -8.11 -11.52
CA ILE A 442 -11.80 -8.03 -11.81
C ILE A 442 -11.99 -8.12 -13.33
N ALA A 443 -12.65 -9.16 -13.79
CA ALA A 443 -13.02 -9.33 -15.18
C ALA A 443 -14.53 -9.08 -15.35
N LEU A 444 -14.87 -8.08 -16.16
CA LEU A 444 -16.25 -7.69 -16.46
C LEU A 444 -16.59 -8.14 -17.88
N SER A 445 -17.60 -8.97 -18.03
CA SER A 445 -17.96 -9.58 -19.31
C SER A 445 -19.44 -9.39 -19.60
N ALA A 446 -19.79 -9.20 -20.87
CA ALA A 446 -21.13 -9.55 -21.30
C ALA A 446 -21.37 -11.04 -21.05
N VAL A 447 -22.64 -11.47 -21.07
CA VAL A 447 -22.99 -12.89 -20.84
C VAL A 447 -22.24 -13.76 -21.85
N ILE A 448 -21.31 -14.56 -21.36
CA ILE A 448 -20.66 -15.64 -22.10
C ILE A 448 -21.55 -16.86 -21.90
N GLY A 449 -21.98 -17.54 -22.97
CA GLY A 449 -22.96 -18.63 -22.89
C GLY A 449 -22.59 -19.72 -21.89
N GLU A 450 -21.37 -20.23 -21.94
CA GLU A 450 -20.77 -21.08 -20.90
C GLU A 450 -19.46 -20.44 -20.45
N VAL A 451 -19.25 -20.28 -19.13
CA VAL A 451 -18.06 -19.63 -18.58
C VAL A 451 -16.81 -20.53 -18.71
N ASN A 452 -17.01 -21.85 -19.01
CA ASN A 452 -15.97 -22.85 -19.27
C ASN A 452 -14.78 -22.78 -18.31
N ASP A 453 -15.05 -22.72 -17.00
CA ASP A 453 -14.04 -22.61 -15.93
C ASP A 453 -13.09 -21.38 -16.05
N PHE A 454 -13.53 -20.35 -16.76
CA PHE A 454 -12.74 -19.11 -16.90
C PHE A 454 -12.51 -18.43 -15.55
N ASP A 455 -13.48 -18.45 -14.65
CA ASP A 455 -13.38 -18.01 -13.27
C ASP A 455 -12.34 -18.81 -12.47
N ALA A 456 -12.34 -20.14 -12.61
CA ALA A 456 -11.37 -21.01 -11.97
C ALA A 456 -9.95 -20.76 -12.49
N TRP A 457 -9.78 -20.58 -13.81
CA TRP A 457 -8.49 -20.21 -14.41
C TRP A 457 -7.98 -18.86 -13.90
N LEU A 458 -8.87 -17.86 -13.74
CA LEU A 458 -8.51 -16.56 -13.19
C LEU A 458 -8.25 -16.59 -11.68
N GLY A 459 -8.57 -17.69 -10.97
CA GLY A 459 -8.59 -17.72 -9.51
C GLY A 459 -9.53 -16.67 -8.92
N ALA A 460 -10.66 -16.44 -9.58
CA ALA A 460 -11.64 -15.41 -9.25
C ALA A 460 -12.97 -16.03 -8.75
N ARG A 461 -13.68 -15.32 -7.88
CA ARG A 461 -15.07 -15.63 -7.56
C ARG A 461 -15.94 -15.37 -8.78
N ARG A 462 -17.12 -15.98 -8.82
CA ARG A 462 -18.01 -15.90 -9.98
C ARG A 462 -19.32 -15.22 -9.60
N LEU A 463 -19.71 -14.23 -10.38
CA LEU A 463 -21.02 -13.58 -10.32
C LEU A 463 -21.61 -13.55 -11.73
N VAL A 464 -22.64 -14.35 -11.94
CA VAL A 464 -23.31 -14.49 -13.25
C VAL A 464 -24.79 -14.19 -13.10
N THR A 465 -25.31 -13.23 -13.89
CA THR A 465 -26.74 -12.96 -14.01
C THR A 465 -27.16 -13.07 -15.46
N HIS A 466 -28.33 -13.65 -15.69
CA HIS A 466 -28.91 -13.86 -17.02
C HIS A 466 -30.07 -12.90 -17.31
N THR A 467 -30.44 -12.06 -16.36
CA THR A 467 -31.59 -11.13 -16.45
C THR A 467 -31.15 -9.70 -16.16
#